data_159f5d5de9cf9ed8aaa1391a3233cb35
#
_entry.id   159f5d5de9cf9ed8aaa1391a3233cb35
#
_cell.length_a   1.000
_cell.length_b   1.000
_cell.length_c   1.000
_cell.angle_alpha   90.00
_cell.angle_beta   90.00
_cell.angle_gamma   90.00
#
_symmetry.space_group_name_H-M   'P 1'
#
loop_
_entity.id
_entity.type
_entity.pdbx_description
1 polymer ?
#
loop_
_entity_poly.entity_id
_entity_poly.type
_entity_poly.pdbx_seq_one_letter_code
_entity_poly.pdbx_strand_id
1 'polypeptide(L)'
;MKKIAVVLIPLLVLVLVFGVLGCKSTPAPTPTPTPTVAPTPTEAPTPTLAPSPTTAPPTPTPTPMPPPTPSTTSYPCSFYGSVLLNGVNAPAGTAVMAIVAGYGYPTTTTMVSGASHYYIQVNKATGITFEGQIVTFMVSGVMATQTSTWTEGANKQKNLTVP
;
A
#
# COMPACT_ATOMS: atom_id res chain seq x y z
N MET A 1 -44.94 -5.63 -18.98
CA MET A 1 -44.63 -4.21 -19.24
C MET A 1 -44.66 -3.47 -17.91
N LYS A 2 -43.51 -3.23 -17.26
CA LYS A 2 -43.42 -2.50 -15.99
C LYS A 2 -42.65 -1.19 -16.26
N LYS A 3 -43.37 -0.08 -16.02
CA LYS A 3 -42.88 1.29 -16.24
C LYS A 3 -41.89 1.66 -15.14
N ILE A 4 -40.66 2.01 -15.49
CA ILE A 4 -39.63 2.53 -14.60
C ILE A 4 -39.89 4.05 -14.48
N ALA A 5 -40.23 4.49 -13.27
CA ALA A 5 -40.37 5.92 -12.94
C ALA A 5 -38.96 6.49 -12.66
N VAL A 6 -38.56 7.42 -13.52
CA VAL A 6 -37.34 8.22 -13.30
C VAL A 6 -37.71 9.37 -12.35
N VAL A 7 -37.21 9.33 -11.12
CA VAL A 7 -37.34 10.44 -10.17
C VAL A 7 -36.16 11.37 -10.35
N LEU A 8 -36.43 12.51 -10.96
CA LEU A 8 -35.50 13.62 -11.13
C LEU A 8 -35.55 14.49 -9.86
N ILE A 9 -34.49 14.52 -9.08
CA ILE A 9 -34.36 15.41 -7.91
C ILE A 9 -33.63 16.67 -8.35
N PRO A 10 -34.23 17.87 -8.29
CA PRO A 10 -33.53 19.10 -8.57
C PRO A 10 -32.68 19.52 -7.36
N LEU A 11 -31.38 19.68 -7.59
CA LEU A 11 -30.40 20.21 -6.63
C LEU A 11 -30.63 21.73 -6.46
N LEU A 12 -31.19 22.12 -5.33
CA LEU A 12 -31.39 23.52 -4.94
C LEU A 12 -30.05 24.08 -4.42
N VAL A 13 -29.34 24.85 -5.24
CA VAL A 13 -28.15 25.60 -4.82
C VAL A 13 -28.60 26.89 -4.15
N LEU A 14 -28.53 26.94 -2.81
CA LEU A 14 -28.75 28.15 -2.03
C LEU A 14 -27.42 28.90 -1.86
N VAL A 15 -27.23 29.95 -2.66
CA VAL A 15 -26.12 30.89 -2.52
C VAL A 15 -26.51 31.97 -1.50
N LEU A 16 -25.96 31.89 -0.30
CA LEU A 16 -26.08 32.91 0.75
C LEU A 16 -24.97 33.95 0.55
N VAL A 17 -25.31 35.07 -0.07
CA VAL A 17 -24.45 36.26 -0.15
C VAL A 17 -24.61 37.07 1.14
N PHE A 18 -23.69 36.98 2.08
CA PHE A 18 -23.58 37.88 3.21
C PHE A 18 -22.68 39.05 2.83
N GLY A 19 -23.31 40.16 2.51
CA GLY A 19 -22.63 41.47 2.40
C GLY A 19 -22.34 42.00 3.80
N VAL A 20 -21.08 42.14 4.17
CA VAL A 20 -20.65 42.85 5.36
C VAL A 20 -20.20 44.27 4.93
N LEU A 21 -21.00 45.27 5.25
CA LEU A 21 -20.57 46.66 5.19
C LEU A 21 -19.58 46.91 6.34
N GLY A 22 -18.30 46.95 6.03
CA GLY A 22 -17.23 47.32 6.96
C GLY A 22 -17.12 48.85 7.09
N CYS A 23 -17.42 49.38 8.27
CA CYS A 23 -17.12 50.76 8.63
C CYS A 23 -15.60 51.02 8.58
N LYS A 24 -15.20 51.98 7.75
CA LYS A 24 -13.82 52.46 7.69
C LYS A 24 -13.54 53.34 8.91
N SER A 25 -12.88 52.79 9.94
CA SER A 25 -12.29 53.61 11.01
C SER A 25 -10.89 54.02 10.58
N THR A 26 -10.69 55.32 10.47
CA THR A 26 -9.37 55.92 10.23
C THR A 26 -8.52 55.79 11.51
N PRO A 27 -7.41 55.06 11.53
CA PRO A 27 -6.54 55.02 12.69
C PRO A 27 -5.75 56.31 12.85
N ALA A 28 -5.66 56.78 14.09
CA ALA A 28 -4.80 57.94 14.46
C ALA A 28 -3.32 57.63 14.21
N PRO A 29 -2.49 58.63 13.89
CA PRO A 29 -1.07 58.41 13.65
C PRO A 29 -0.38 57.88 14.91
N THR A 30 0.18 56.71 14.82
CA THR A 30 1.01 56.08 15.85
C THR A 30 2.34 56.83 15.95
N PRO A 31 2.83 57.19 17.19
CA PRO A 31 4.13 57.83 17.36
C PRO A 31 5.24 56.92 16.84
N THR A 32 6.12 57.48 16.04
CA THR A 32 7.31 56.84 15.49
C THR A 32 8.21 56.35 16.63
N PRO A 33 8.49 55.05 16.73
CA PRO A 33 9.42 54.54 17.75
C PRO A 33 10.85 55.04 17.48
N THR A 34 11.50 55.57 18.51
CA THR A 34 12.92 55.90 18.50
C THR A 34 13.73 54.65 18.16
N PRO A 35 14.72 54.69 17.24
CA PRO A 35 15.52 53.53 16.89
C PRO A 35 16.33 53.06 18.11
N THR A 36 15.97 51.95 18.68
CA THR A 36 16.78 51.20 19.68
C THR A 36 17.94 50.56 18.97
N VAL A 37 19.17 50.88 19.37
CA VAL A 37 20.39 50.29 18.83
C VAL A 37 20.29 48.76 19.05
N ALA A 38 20.30 48.01 17.95
CA ALA A 38 20.29 46.55 18.03
C ALA A 38 21.55 46.03 18.74
N PRO A 39 21.43 45.07 19.64
CA PRO A 39 22.61 44.43 20.23
C PRO A 39 23.41 43.73 19.13
N THR A 40 24.74 43.88 19.21
CA THR A 40 25.68 43.21 18.34
C THR A 40 25.43 41.68 18.36
N PRO A 41 25.26 41.02 17.21
CA PRO A 41 25.03 39.59 17.17
C PRO A 41 26.21 38.85 17.81
N THR A 42 25.96 38.13 18.90
CA THR A 42 26.92 37.19 19.49
C THR A 42 27.06 36.05 18.50
N GLU A 43 28.28 35.78 18.06
CA GLU A 43 28.57 34.66 17.14
C GLU A 43 27.99 33.34 17.70
N ALA A 44 27.14 32.69 16.95
CA ALA A 44 26.57 31.41 17.35
C ALA A 44 27.70 30.34 17.38
N PRO A 45 27.69 29.46 18.35
CA PRO A 45 28.67 28.37 18.43
C PRO A 45 28.57 27.53 17.15
N THR A 46 29.70 27.24 16.50
CA THR A 46 29.81 26.38 15.34
C THR A 46 29.16 25.02 15.64
N PRO A 47 28.17 24.55 14.86
CA PRO A 47 27.57 23.25 15.11
C PRO A 47 28.63 22.14 14.99
N THR A 48 28.89 21.44 16.09
CA THR A 48 29.67 20.21 16.09
C THR A 48 28.90 19.17 15.30
N LEU A 49 29.45 18.70 14.18
CA LEU A 49 28.85 17.65 13.38
C LEU A 49 28.67 16.40 14.25
N ALA A 50 27.40 16.01 14.45
CA ALA A 50 27.08 14.75 15.07
C ALA A 50 27.65 13.61 14.22
N PRO A 51 28.20 12.53 14.82
CA PRO A 51 28.66 11.38 14.07
C PRO A 51 27.52 10.83 13.22
N SER A 52 27.78 10.63 11.93
CA SER A 52 26.82 10.04 10.99
C SER A 52 26.40 8.66 11.53
N PRO A 53 25.08 8.33 11.60
CA PRO A 53 24.67 7.01 12.02
C PRO A 53 25.26 5.96 11.07
N THR A 54 26.06 5.06 11.59
CA THR A 54 26.58 3.91 10.84
C THR A 54 25.38 3.01 10.55
N THR A 55 24.92 2.98 9.29
CA THR A 55 23.85 2.09 8.84
C THR A 55 24.34 0.65 9.00
N ALA A 56 23.69 -0.11 9.88
CA ALA A 56 23.98 -1.55 9.99
C ALA A 56 23.73 -2.23 8.65
N PRO A 57 24.55 -3.22 8.24
CA PRO A 57 24.31 -3.99 7.04
C PRO A 57 22.90 -4.62 7.08
N PRO A 58 22.16 -4.63 5.96
CA PRO A 58 20.85 -5.27 5.92
C PRO A 58 21.00 -6.75 6.26
N THR A 59 20.22 -7.23 7.22
CA THR A 59 20.13 -8.64 7.56
C THR A 59 19.63 -9.40 6.31
N PRO A 60 20.33 -10.45 5.84
CA PRO A 60 19.88 -11.20 4.68
C PRO A 60 18.48 -11.78 4.92
N THR A 61 17.54 -11.45 4.05
CA THR A 61 16.21 -12.03 4.05
C THR A 61 16.34 -13.51 3.66
N PRO A 62 15.81 -14.46 4.44
CA PRO A 62 15.88 -15.87 4.08
C PRO A 62 15.20 -16.11 2.74
N THR A 63 15.91 -16.75 1.80
CA THR A 63 15.35 -17.15 0.52
C THR A 63 14.36 -18.29 0.74
N PRO A 64 13.09 -18.20 0.25
CA PRO A 64 12.15 -19.28 0.38
C PRO A 64 12.64 -20.55 -0.30
N MET A 65 12.36 -21.70 0.30
CA MET A 65 12.61 -23.00 -0.33
C MET A 65 11.79 -23.16 -1.60
N PRO A 66 12.33 -23.84 -2.64
CA PRO A 66 11.53 -24.18 -3.82
C PRO A 66 10.31 -25.03 -3.43
N PRO A 67 9.24 -25.02 -4.25
CA PRO A 67 8.04 -25.83 -3.99
C PRO A 67 8.37 -27.30 -3.86
N PRO A 68 7.72 -28.02 -2.95
CA PRO A 68 7.86 -29.47 -2.87
C PRO A 68 7.24 -30.15 -4.10
N THR A 69 7.67 -31.37 -4.40
CA THR A 69 7.06 -32.18 -5.46
C THR A 69 5.58 -32.43 -5.12
N PRO A 70 4.64 -32.12 -6.04
CA PRO A 70 3.22 -32.27 -5.77
C PRO A 70 2.82 -33.72 -5.47
N SER A 71 1.88 -33.88 -4.53
CA SER A 71 1.20 -35.17 -4.32
C SER A 71 0.14 -35.37 -5.38
N THR A 72 0.08 -36.56 -5.99
CA THR A 72 -0.88 -36.90 -7.04
C THR A 72 -2.34 -36.96 -6.57
N THR A 73 -2.58 -36.97 -5.26
CA THR A 73 -3.92 -37.10 -4.64
C THR A 73 -4.39 -35.83 -3.92
N SER A 74 -3.71 -34.69 -4.09
CA SER A 74 -4.02 -33.46 -3.37
C SER A 74 -4.56 -32.39 -4.33
N TYR A 75 -5.64 -31.72 -3.92
CA TYR A 75 -6.15 -30.55 -4.62
C TYR A 75 -5.39 -29.28 -4.19
N PRO A 76 -4.88 -28.47 -5.13
CA PRO A 76 -4.20 -27.23 -4.78
C PRO A 76 -5.14 -26.22 -4.14
N CYS A 77 -4.59 -25.38 -3.24
CA CYS A 77 -5.23 -24.11 -2.89
C CYS A 77 -4.80 -23.07 -3.92
N SER A 78 -5.77 -22.44 -4.58
CA SER A 78 -5.49 -21.43 -5.59
C SER A 78 -5.77 -20.04 -5.04
N PHE A 79 -4.90 -19.08 -5.38
CA PHE A 79 -5.07 -17.66 -5.06
C PHE A 79 -5.03 -16.84 -6.34
N TYR A 80 -5.90 -15.85 -6.42
CA TYR A 80 -5.97 -14.94 -7.56
C TYR A 80 -6.41 -13.55 -7.11
N GLY A 81 -6.11 -12.53 -7.90
CA GLY A 81 -6.51 -11.17 -7.60
C GLY A 81 -5.68 -10.13 -8.35
N SER A 82 -5.85 -8.88 -7.96
CA SER A 82 -5.07 -7.75 -8.48
C SER A 82 -3.79 -7.52 -7.67
N VAL A 83 -2.82 -6.82 -8.28
CA VAL A 83 -1.57 -6.41 -7.62
C VAL A 83 -1.38 -4.92 -7.79
N LEU A 84 -1.20 -4.22 -6.68
CA LEU A 84 -0.87 -2.80 -6.64
C LEU A 84 0.54 -2.60 -6.05
N LEU A 85 1.36 -1.83 -6.75
CA LEU A 85 2.65 -1.31 -6.30
C LEU A 85 2.50 0.19 -6.05
N ASN A 86 2.76 0.68 -4.85
CA ASN A 86 2.57 2.10 -4.50
C ASN A 86 1.18 2.65 -4.92
N GLY A 87 0.13 1.83 -4.80
CA GLY A 87 -1.24 2.21 -5.17
C GLY A 87 -1.55 2.19 -6.67
N VAL A 88 -0.60 1.80 -7.54
CA VAL A 88 -0.78 1.69 -8.99
C VAL A 88 -0.75 0.23 -9.43
N ASN A 89 -1.47 -0.12 -10.51
CA ASN A 89 -1.42 -1.48 -11.05
C ASN A 89 0.00 -1.90 -11.39
N ALA A 90 0.41 -3.07 -10.90
CA ALA A 90 1.72 -3.63 -11.20
C ALA A 90 1.85 -3.91 -12.70
N PRO A 91 3.02 -3.68 -13.34
CA PRO A 91 3.24 -4.04 -14.73
C PRO A 91 3.06 -5.54 -14.98
N ALA A 92 2.77 -5.93 -16.24
CA ALA A 92 2.80 -7.32 -16.64
C ALA A 92 4.21 -7.91 -16.40
N GLY A 93 4.27 -9.17 -15.97
CA GLY A 93 5.54 -9.83 -15.65
C GLY A 93 6.09 -9.51 -14.24
N THR A 94 5.40 -8.69 -13.44
CA THR A 94 5.78 -8.48 -12.03
C THR A 94 5.77 -9.82 -11.29
N ALA A 95 6.89 -10.16 -10.64
CA ALA A 95 7.02 -11.40 -9.89
C ALA A 95 6.12 -11.41 -8.66
N VAL A 96 5.33 -12.46 -8.50
CA VAL A 96 4.49 -12.70 -7.32
C VAL A 96 4.82 -14.09 -6.77
N MET A 97 4.92 -14.23 -5.46
CA MET A 97 5.22 -15.49 -4.80
C MET A 97 4.28 -15.68 -3.62
N ALA A 98 3.65 -16.85 -3.52
CA ALA A 98 2.98 -17.29 -2.30
C ALA A 98 3.94 -18.14 -1.48
N ILE A 99 4.00 -17.94 -0.18
CA ILE A 99 4.90 -18.65 0.74
C ILE A 99 4.04 -19.31 1.82
N VAL A 100 4.18 -20.61 2.00
CA VAL A 100 3.52 -21.40 3.04
C VAL A 100 4.51 -22.40 3.63
N ALA A 101 4.61 -22.46 4.96
CA ALA A 101 5.53 -23.35 5.68
C ALA A 101 6.98 -23.27 5.15
N GLY A 102 7.44 -22.11 4.69
CA GLY A 102 8.78 -21.90 4.13
C GLY A 102 8.93 -22.23 2.64
N TYR A 103 7.92 -22.83 1.99
CA TYR A 103 7.95 -23.14 0.55
C TYR A 103 7.40 -21.96 -0.26
N GLY A 104 8.11 -21.59 -1.34
CA GLY A 104 7.73 -20.47 -2.23
C GLY A 104 7.15 -20.97 -3.55
N TYR A 105 5.96 -20.46 -3.91
CA TYR A 105 5.26 -20.77 -5.16
C TYR A 105 5.24 -19.51 -6.03
N PRO A 106 6.06 -19.45 -7.09
CA PRO A 106 6.17 -18.27 -7.92
C PRO A 106 5.10 -18.22 -9.02
N THR A 107 4.75 -17.01 -9.41
CA THR A 107 4.00 -16.66 -10.63
C THR A 107 4.38 -15.26 -11.09
N THR A 108 3.77 -14.79 -12.16
CA THR A 108 3.91 -13.40 -12.61
C THR A 108 2.53 -12.80 -12.89
N THR A 109 2.46 -11.47 -12.86
CA THR A 109 1.23 -10.75 -13.20
C THR A 109 0.99 -10.76 -14.70
N THR A 110 -0.29 -10.75 -15.07
CA THR A 110 -0.77 -10.47 -16.42
C THR A 110 -1.69 -9.26 -16.41
N MET A 111 -1.77 -8.53 -17.53
CA MET A 111 -2.70 -7.40 -17.66
C MET A 111 -3.97 -7.86 -18.35
N VAL A 112 -5.12 -7.61 -17.71
CA VAL A 112 -6.45 -7.89 -18.25
C VAL A 112 -7.28 -6.62 -18.12
N SER A 113 -7.73 -6.09 -19.24
CA SER A 113 -8.55 -4.85 -19.29
C SER A 113 -7.96 -3.68 -18.51
N GLY A 114 -6.63 -3.53 -18.53
CA GLY A 114 -5.91 -2.45 -17.84
C GLY A 114 -5.68 -2.69 -16.34
N ALA A 115 -6.09 -3.82 -15.80
CA ALA A 115 -5.83 -4.22 -14.42
C ALA A 115 -4.78 -5.32 -14.35
N SER A 116 -3.93 -5.27 -13.33
CA SER A 116 -2.92 -6.29 -13.04
C SER A 116 -3.58 -7.47 -12.34
N HIS A 117 -3.38 -8.68 -12.84
CA HIS A 117 -3.90 -9.91 -12.26
C HIS A 117 -2.80 -10.94 -12.05
N TYR A 118 -2.95 -11.77 -11.03
CA TYR A 118 -2.11 -12.95 -10.81
C TYR A 118 -2.97 -14.18 -10.52
N TYR A 119 -2.40 -15.35 -10.73
CA TYR A 119 -2.97 -16.63 -10.36
C TYR A 119 -1.85 -17.56 -9.88
N ILE A 120 -1.99 -18.12 -8.68
CA ILE A 120 -1.02 -19.05 -8.07
C ILE A 120 -1.74 -20.31 -7.60
N GLN A 121 -1.19 -21.46 -7.90
CA GLN A 121 -1.58 -22.74 -7.33
C GLN A 121 -0.54 -23.19 -6.30
N VAL A 122 -0.99 -23.40 -5.08
CA VAL A 122 -0.15 -23.86 -3.97
C VAL A 122 -0.47 -25.33 -3.71
N ASN A 123 0.38 -26.20 -4.23
CA ASN A 123 0.25 -27.64 -4.08
C ASN A 123 0.95 -28.10 -2.78
N LYS A 124 0.34 -28.99 -2.02
CA LYS A 124 1.05 -29.68 -0.92
C LYS A 124 1.89 -30.84 -1.46
N ALA A 125 3.01 -31.11 -0.81
CA ALA A 125 3.80 -32.31 -1.07
C ALA A 125 3.25 -33.52 -0.32
N THR A 126 3.65 -34.72 -0.78
CA THR A 126 3.37 -35.95 -0.07
C THR A 126 3.97 -35.92 1.34
N GLY A 127 3.16 -36.23 2.35
CA GLY A 127 3.60 -36.26 3.75
C GLY A 127 3.65 -34.88 4.43
N ILE A 128 3.33 -33.79 3.73
CA ILE A 128 3.27 -32.45 4.32
C ILE A 128 1.81 -31.98 4.32
N THR A 129 1.33 -31.46 5.44
CA THR A 129 0.03 -30.80 5.51
C THR A 129 0.20 -29.30 5.59
N PHE A 130 -0.53 -28.58 4.76
CA PHE A 130 -0.64 -27.12 4.81
C PHE A 130 -1.98 -26.65 5.38
N GLU A 131 -2.89 -27.59 5.70
CA GLU A 131 -4.23 -27.23 6.18
C GLU A 131 -4.14 -26.31 7.41
N GLY A 132 -4.82 -25.16 7.32
CA GLY A 132 -4.78 -24.15 8.37
C GLY A 132 -3.50 -23.27 8.41
N GLN A 133 -2.47 -23.58 7.62
CA GLN A 133 -1.23 -22.81 7.60
C GLN A 133 -1.45 -21.44 6.95
N ILE A 134 -0.77 -20.43 7.47
CA ILE A 134 -0.81 -19.08 6.92
C ILE A 134 0.02 -19.04 5.65
N VAL A 135 -0.59 -18.48 4.60
CA VAL A 135 0.06 -18.13 3.33
C VAL A 135 0.36 -16.64 3.34
N THR A 136 1.63 -16.31 3.16
CA THR A 136 2.09 -14.93 2.96
C THR A 136 2.40 -14.72 1.48
N PHE A 137 2.38 -13.45 1.05
CA PHE A 137 2.64 -13.11 -0.35
C PHE A 137 3.81 -12.15 -0.46
N MET A 138 4.61 -12.31 -1.50
CA MET A 138 5.71 -11.42 -1.83
C MET A 138 5.53 -10.93 -3.27
N VAL A 139 5.72 -9.65 -3.51
CA VAL A 139 5.64 -9.02 -4.85
C VAL A 139 6.94 -8.29 -5.10
N SER A 140 7.64 -8.64 -6.18
CA SER A 140 8.97 -8.08 -6.52
C SER A 140 9.98 -8.10 -5.35
N GLY A 141 9.92 -9.15 -4.50
CA GLY A 141 10.81 -9.26 -3.34
C GLY A 141 10.33 -8.52 -2.08
N VAL A 142 9.21 -7.79 -2.13
CA VAL A 142 8.62 -7.08 -1.00
C VAL A 142 7.42 -7.87 -0.45
N MET A 143 7.35 -8.03 0.87
CA MET A 143 6.22 -8.70 1.52
C MET A 143 4.95 -7.86 1.41
N ALA A 144 3.88 -8.47 0.90
CA ALA A 144 2.55 -7.86 0.93
C ALA A 144 1.98 -7.91 2.36
N THR A 145 1.14 -6.92 2.69
CA THR A 145 0.47 -6.88 3.99
C THR A 145 -0.64 -7.93 4.12
N GLN A 146 -1.16 -8.42 2.99
CA GLN A 146 -2.23 -9.40 2.94
C GLN A 146 -1.70 -10.81 3.17
N THR A 147 -2.43 -11.56 3.98
CA THR A 147 -2.20 -12.99 4.22
C THR A 147 -3.48 -13.78 3.94
N SER A 148 -3.37 -15.09 3.86
CA SER A 148 -4.50 -16.01 3.73
C SER A 148 -4.20 -17.29 4.49
N THR A 149 -5.17 -18.20 4.54
CA THR A 149 -4.98 -19.55 5.10
C THR A 149 -5.04 -20.56 3.96
N TRP A 150 -4.14 -21.53 3.95
CA TRP A 150 -4.20 -22.63 3.00
C TRP A 150 -5.36 -23.57 3.35
N THR A 151 -6.14 -23.94 2.36
CA THR A 151 -7.26 -24.90 2.50
C THR A 151 -7.30 -25.74 1.24
N GLU A 152 -7.32 -27.05 1.37
CA GLU A 152 -7.29 -27.97 0.23
C GLU A 152 -8.46 -27.72 -0.73
N GLY A 153 -8.17 -27.61 -2.02
CA GLY A 153 -9.16 -27.41 -3.09
C GLY A 153 -9.82 -26.03 -3.13
N ALA A 154 -9.45 -25.12 -2.23
CA ALA A 154 -10.04 -23.78 -2.19
C ALA A 154 -9.52 -22.89 -3.32
N ASN A 155 -10.40 -21.99 -3.80
CA ASN A 155 -10.06 -20.94 -4.76
C ASN A 155 -10.37 -19.58 -4.11
N LYS A 156 -9.36 -18.84 -3.72
CA LYS A 156 -9.47 -17.65 -2.87
C LYS A 156 -9.02 -16.38 -3.60
N GLN A 157 -9.91 -15.39 -3.63
CA GLN A 157 -9.53 -14.07 -4.12
C GLN A 157 -8.70 -13.33 -3.06
N LYS A 158 -7.56 -12.77 -3.46
CA LYS A 158 -6.69 -11.98 -2.62
C LYS A 158 -6.02 -10.86 -3.43
N ASN A 159 -6.46 -9.64 -3.24
CA ASN A 159 -5.81 -8.48 -3.86
C ASN A 159 -4.58 -8.11 -3.03
N LEU A 160 -3.44 -7.94 -3.67
CA LEU A 160 -2.16 -7.67 -3.03
C LEU A 160 -1.79 -6.20 -3.19
N THR A 161 -1.23 -5.63 -2.13
CA THR A 161 -0.71 -4.26 -2.11
C THR A 161 0.65 -4.27 -1.43
N VAL A 162 1.62 -3.66 -2.07
CA VAL A 162 2.95 -3.36 -1.51
C VAL A 162 3.26 -1.88 -1.72
N PRO A 163 4.02 -1.28 -0.78
CA PRO A 163 4.47 0.10 -0.90
C PRO A 163 5.36 0.31 -2.10
#